data_852470781b53b69e8415fe7374444182
#
_entry.id   852470781b53b69e8415fe7374444182
#
_cell.length_a   1.000
_cell.length_b   1.000
_cell.length_c   1.000
_cell.angle_alpha   90.00
_cell.angle_beta   90.00
_cell.angle_gamma   90.00
#
_symmetry.space_group_name_H-M   'P 1'
#
loop_
_entity.id
_entity.type
_entity.pdbx_description
1 polymer ?
#
loop_
_entity_poly.entity_id
_entity_poly.type
_entity_poly.pdbx_seq_one_letter_code
_entity_poly.pdbx_strand_id
1 'polypeptide(L)'
;RHIYAQIIAPAGDKVIASASTLDAELRKGATGNIAAAAAVGQLVAKRAREAGVEKVAFDRGGYKYHGRVKALADAARETGLDFYGRDMAFNDQKKQQIEGDLQEKLVQVNRVAKVVKGGRIFSFTALTVVGDGKGKVGFGRGKAREVPVAIQKAMEAARRNMIHVELNNGTIQYAVKAAHGASKVYMRPASEGTGVIAGGAMRAVLEIAGVHNVLAKCYGSTNPVNVVRATFNGLREMSSPEKIAAKRGK
;
A
#
# COMPACT_ATOMS: atom_id res chain seq x y z
N ARG A 1 -8.20 -9.18 33.17
CA ARG A 1 -7.97 -9.95 31.92
C ARG A 1 -6.49 -10.26 31.82
N HIS A 2 -6.14 -11.49 31.37
CA HIS A 2 -4.79 -11.99 31.37
C HIS A 2 -4.19 -12.02 29.95
N ILE A 3 -2.87 -12.07 29.86
CA ILE A 3 -2.11 -12.17 28.62
C ILE A 3 -1.37 -13.50 28.63
N TYR A 4 -1.44 -14.23 27.53
CA TYR A 4 -0.80 -15.53 27.33
C TYR A 4 0.08 -15.47 26.08
N ALA A 5 1.26 -16.08 26.16
CA ALA A 5 2.15 -16.29 25.03
C ALA A 5 2.64 -17.73 25.06
N GLN A 6 2.67 -18.40 23.91
CA GLN A 6 3.11 -19.78 23.76
C GLN A 6 3.98 -19.90 22.52
N ILE A 7 5.04 -20.67 22.63
CA ILE A 7 5.89 -21.07 21.51
C ILE A 7 5.60 -22.53 21.20
N ILE A 8 5.11 -22.79 20.01
CA ILE A 8 4.65 -24.10 19.56
C ILE A 8 5.67 -24.65 18.57
N ALA A 9 5.93 -25.95 18.64
CA ALA A 9 6.82 -26.65 17.69
C ALA A 9 6.27 -26.53 16.25
N PRO A 10 7.13 -26.62 15.21
CA PRO A 10 6.70 -26.51 13.81
C PRO A 10 5.63 -27.54 13.39
N ALA A 11 5.59 -28.69 14.03
CA ALA A 11 4.57 -29.72 13.81
C ALA A 11 3.21 -29.38 14.45
N GLY A 12 3.14 -28.37 15.32
CA GLY A 12 1.91 -27.94 15.98
C GLY A 12 1.44 -28.79 17.17
N ASP A 13 2.16 -29.83 17.50
CA ASP A 13 1.80 -30.86 18.47
C ASP A 13 2.29 -30.59 19.89
N LYS A 14 3.33 -29.77 20.07
CA LYS A 14 3.98 -29.54 21.35
C LYS A 14 4.23 -28.06 21.63
N VAL A 15 3.89 -27.61 22.83
CA VAL A 15 4.27 -26.29 23.37
C VAL A 15 5.69 -26.41 23.96
N ILE A 16 6.64 -25.65 23.42
CA ILE A 16 8.04 -25.65 23.84
C ILE A 16 8.24 -24.73 25.04
N ALA A 17 7.69 -23.52 24.97
CA ALA A 17 7.74 -22.54 26.05
C ALA A 17 6.41 -21.79 26.16
N SER A 18 6.03 -21.45 27.36
CA SER A 18 4.83 -20.63 27.62
C SER A 18 5.08 -19.64 28.75
N ALA A 19 4.44 -18.50 28.68
CA ALA A 19 4.41 -17.52 29.75
C ALA A 19 3.06 -16.80 29.79
N SER A 20 2.62 -16.43 30.96
CA SER A 20 1.38 -15.70 31.16
C SER A 20 1.47 -14.75 32.35
N THR A 21 0.53 -13.81 32.42
CA THR A 21 0.38 -12.96 33.61
C THR A 21 -0.15 -13.71 34.85
N LEU A 22 -0.43 -15.00 34.75
CA LEU A 22 -0.77 -15.88 35.86
C LEU A 22 0.46 -16.56 36.49
N ASP A 23 1.61 -16.48 35.83
CA ASP A 23 2.85 -17.04 36.38
C ASP A 23 3.19 -16.40 37.73
N ALA A 24 3.75 -17.19 38.65
CA ALA A 24 4.03 -16.79 40.01
C ALA A 24 4.88 -15.50 40.13
N GLU A 25 5.76 -15.26 39.15
CA GLU A 25 6.62 -14.10 39.06
C GLU A 25 5.83 -12.82 38.68
N LEU A 26 4.81 -12.93 37.84
CA LEU A 26 4.07 -11.80 37.26
C LEU A 26 2.70 -11.57 37.95
N ARG A 27 2.18 -12.55 38.67
CA ARG A 27 0.84 -12.55 39.27
C ARG A 27 0.62 -11.46 40.32
N LYS A 28 1.69 -10.93 40.91
CA LYS A 28 1.62 -9.91 41.98
C LYS A 28 1.34 -8.50 41.47
N GLY A 29 1.41 -8.29 40.14
CA GLY A 29 1.28 -6.99 39.49
C GLY A 29 -0.03 -6.81 38.70
N ALA A 30 -0.12 -5.69 37.98
CA ALA A 30 -1.22 -5.45 37.05
C ALA A 30 -1.14 -6.39 35.85
N THR A 31 -2.20 -7.14 35.56
CA THR A 31 -2.19 -8.29 34.63
C THR A 31 -2.68 -7.96 33.21
N GLY A 32 -3.22 -6.77 32.96
CA GLY A 32 -3.87 -6.45 31.68
C GLY A 32 -3.33 -5.21 30.96
N ASN A 33 -2.24 -4.62 31.43
CA ASN A 33 -1.63 -3.40 30.89
C ASN A 33 -0.47 -3.69 29.92
N ILE A 34 0.12 -2.64 29.34
CA ILE A 34 1.24 -2.73 28.41
C ILE A 34 2.52 -3.23 29.11
N ALA A 35 2.75 -2.82 30.36
CA ALA A 35 3.91 -3.25 31.13
C ALA A 35 3.86 -4.76 31.45
N ALA A 36 2.68 -5.29 31.78
CA ALA A 36 2.48 -6.74 31.96
C ALA A 36 2.71 -7.52 30.66
N ALA A 37 2.34 -6.95 29.51
CA ALA A 37 2.61 -7.56 28.22
C ALA A 37 4.11 -7.63 27.92
N ALA A 38 4.86 -6.58 28.21
CA ALA A 38 6.32 -6.57 28.07
C ALA A 38 6.98 -7.60 29.00
N ALA A 39 6.55 -7.69 30.26
CA ALA A 39 7.07 -8.67 31.20
C ALA A 39 6.80 -10.13 30.74
N VAL A 40 5.63 -10.41 30.18
CA VAL A 40 5.33 -11.74 29.58
C VAL A 40 6.22 -11.98 28.36
N GLY A 41 6.48 -10.95 27.52
CA GLY A 41 7.40 -11.05 26.38
C GLY A 41 8.81 -11.42 26.81
N GLN A 42 9.34 -10.77 27.85
CA GLN A 42 10.67 -11.08 28.39
C GLN A 42 10.72 -12.51 28.95
N LEU A 43 9.69 -12.92 29.71
CA LEU A 43 9.65 -14.25 30.33
C LEU A 43 9.56 -15.37 29.30
N VAL A 44 8.72 -15.21 28.25
CA VAL A 44 8.61 -16.23 27.19
C VAL A 44 9.90 -16.33 26.38
N ALA A 45 10.58 -15.21 26.12
CA ALA A 45 11.84 -15.22 25.39
C ALA A 45 12.98 -15.89 26.21
N LYS A 46 13.02 -15.64 27.51
CA LYS A 46 13.99 -16.31 28.40
C LYS A 46 13.79 -17.82 28.39
N ARG A 47 12.56 -18.30 28.60
CA ARG A 47 12.19 -19.71 28.57
C ARG A 47 12.44 -20.37 27.20
N ALA A 48 12.22 -19.61 26.10
CA ALA A 48 12.52 -20.09 24.75
C ALA A 48 14.00 -20.33 24.53
N ARG A 49 14.85 -19.42 24.98
CA ARG A 49 16.32 -19.56 24.90
C ARG A 49 16.83 -20.71 25.75
N GLU A 50 16.29 -20.90 26.94
CA GLU A 50 16.60 -22.07 27.80
C GLU A 50 16.20 -23.39 27.12
N ALA A 51 15.14 -23.38 26.28
CA ALA A 51 14.73 -24.51 25.47
C ALA A 51 15.48 -24.65 24.11
N GLY A 52 16.48 -23.78 23.83
CA GLY A 52 17.27 -23.80 22.61
C GLY A 52 16.58 -23.22 21.37
N VAL A 53 15.51 -22.42 21.53
CA VAL A 53 14.79 -21.78 20.42
C VAL A 53 15.26 -20.35 20.26
N GLU A 54 15.88 -20.03 19.13
CA GLU A 54 16.36 -18.68 18.80
C GLU A 54 15.45 -17.94 17.85
N LYS A 55 14.77 -18.65 16.93
CA LYS A 55 13.95 -18.06 15.87
C LYS A 55 12.51 -18.58 15.90
N VAL A 56 11.55 -17.67 15.87
CA VAL A 56 10.12 -17.99 15.90
C VAL A 56 9.33 -17.14 14.88
N ALA A 57 8.18 -17.65 14.42
CA ALA A 57 7.21 -16.89 13.67
C ALA A 57 6.18 -16.30 14.63
N PHE A 58 5.95 -14.99 14.57
CA PHE A 58 4.99 -14.33 15.46
C PHE A 58 3.59 -14.37 14.88
N ASP A 59 2.70 -15.12 15.53
CA ASP A 59 1.27 -15.09 15.26
C ASP A 59 0.56 -14.20 16.28
N ARG A 60 -0.14 -13.20 15.80
CA ARG A 60 -0.91 -12.24 16.60
C ARG A 60 -2.32 -12.71 16.91
N GLY A 61 -2.75 -13.91 16.50
CA GLY A 61 -4.07 -14.47 16.74
C GLY A 61 -5.23 -13.58 16.24
N GLY A 62 -5.07 -12.90 15.10
CA GLY A 62 -6.06 -11.99 14.56
C GLY A 62 -6.13 -10.60 15.19
N TYR A 63 -5.44 -10.33 16.30
CA TYR A 63 -5.38 -9.00 16.91
C TYR A 63 -4.53 -8.04 16.09
N LYS A 64 -4.82 -6.72 16.18
CA LYS A 64 -3.96 -5.69 15.56
C LYS A 64 -2.60 -5.66 16.25
N TYR A 65 -1.52 -5.48 15.47
CA TYR A 65 -0.17 -5.29 16.00
C TYR A 65 -0.02 -3.87 16.59
N HIS A 66 -0.57 -3.68 17.77
CA HIS A 66 -0.64 -2.40 18.48
C HIS A 66 -0.73 -2.63 19.99
N GLY A 67 -0.32 -1.64 20.81
CA GLY A 67 -0.44 -1.65 22.26
C GLY A 67 0.21 -2.89 22.90
N ARG A 68 -0.55 -3.70 23.62
CA ARG A 68 -0.06 -4.88 24.35
C ARG A 68 0.61 -5.93 23.49
N VAL A 69 0.06 -6.21 22.30
CA VAL A 69 0.65 -7.19 21.36
C VAL A 69 2.00 -6.71 20.85
N LYS A 70 2.11 -5.41 20.54
CA LYS A 70 3.36 -4.79 20.15
C LYS A 70 4.39 -4.83 21.29
N ALA A 71 4.01 -4.42 22.49
CA ALA A 71 4.90 -4.40 23.64
C ALA A 71 5.45 -5.79 24.01
N LEU A 72 4.63 -6.83 23.90
CA LEU A 72 5.06 -8.22 24.10
C LEU A 72 6.12 -8.62 23.06
N ALA A 73 5.86 -8.34 21.77
CA ALA A 73 6.79 -8.70 20.69
C ALA A 73 8.12 -7.93 20.77
N ASP A 74 8.05 -6.62 21.09
CA ASP A 74 9.23 -5.78 21.20
C ASP A 74 10.11 -6.22 22.38
N ALA A 75 9.52 -6.48 23.55
CA ALA A 75 10.22 -6.98 24.73
C ALA A 75 10.83 -8.39 24.51
N ALA A 76 10.17 -9.25 23.74
CA ALA A 76 10.73 -10.55 23.40
C ALA A 76 11.93 -10.44 22.46
N ARG A 77 11.92 -9.45 21.51
CA ARG A 77 13.07 -9.14 20.65
C ARG A 77 14.25 -8.58 21.44
N GLU A 78 13.99 -7.64 22.34
CA GLU A 78 15.03 -7.05 23.22
C GLU A 78 15.72 -8.13 24.07
N THR A 79 15.02 -9.20 24.44
CA THR A 79 15.56 -10.32 25.18
C THR A 79 16.30 -11.34 24.30
N GLY A 80 16.38 -11.11 22.97
CA GLY A 80 17.19 -11.87 22.02
C GLY A 80 16.46 -13.00 21.32
N LEU A 81 15.12 -12.95 21.21
CA LEU A 81 14.35 -13.87 20.38
C LEU A 81 14.15 -13.27 18.99
N ASP A 82 14.65 -13.95 17.96
CA ASP A 82 14.49 -13.52 16.56
C ASP A 82 13.12 -13.92 16.01
N PHE A 83 12.41 -12.96 15.40
CA PHE A 83 11.13 -13.22 14.73
C PHE A 83 11.33 -13.32 13.22
N TYR A 84 10.84 -14.40 12.60
CA TYR A 84 10.69 -14.48 11.15
C TYR A 84 9.73 -13.37 10.69
N GLY A 85 10.19 -12.49 9.80
CA GLY A 85 9.38 -11.37 9.30
C GLY A 85 9.69 -10.03 9.99
N ARG A 86 10.97 -9.65 9.99
CA ARG A 86 11.47 -8.31 10.38
C ARG A 86 10.81 -7.16 9.60
N ASP A 87 9.98 -7.47 8.61
CA ASP A 87 9.48 -6.53 7.60
C ASP A 87 8.29 -5.66 8.02
N MET A 88 7.66 -5.89 9.18
CA MET A 88 6.52 -5.03 9.56
C MET A 88 6.95 -3.64 10.06
N ALA A 89 8.01 -3.52 10.83
CA ALA A 89 8.54 -2.22 11.25
C ALA A 89 9.35 -1.53 10.13
N PHE A 90 10.04 -2.33 9.29
CA PHE A 90 10.76 -1.84 8.11
C PHE A 90 9.79 -1.34 7.02
N ASN A 91 8.61 -1.95 6.89
CA ASN A 91 7.56 -1.48 5.98
C ASN A 91 6.93 -0.16 6.44
N ASP A 92 6.82 0.10 7.75
CA ASP A 92 6.28 1.38 8.23
C ASP A 92 7.28 2.53 8.05
N GLN A 93 8.57 2.31 8.26
CA GLN A 93 9.62 3.30 7.96
C GLN A 93 9.80 3.50 6.46
N LYS A 94 9.74 2.43 5.65
CA LYS A 94 9.78 2.51 4.20
C LYS A 94 8.51 3.14 3.61
N LYS A 95 7.36 2.94 4.24
CA LYS A 95 6.12 3.68 3.92
C LYS A 95 6.24 5.16 4.22
N GLN A 96 6.80 5.56 5.36
CA GLN A 96 6.98 6.97 5.71
C GLN A 96 7.99 7.67 4.79
N GLN A 97 9.08 7.00 4.37
CA GLN A 97 10.03 7.54 3.39
C GLN A 97 9.44 7.62 1.97
N ILE A 98 8.59 6.66 1.57
CA ILE A 98 7.89 6.69 0.29
C ILE A 98 6.78 7.74 0.29
N GLU A 99 6.16 8.03 1.43
CA GLU A 99 5.12 9.06 1.57
C GLU A 99 5.67 10.49 1.42
N GLY A 100 6.94 10.74 1.74
CA GLY A 100 7.57 12.05 1.60
C GLY A 100 7.88 12.48 0.16
N ASP A 101 7.96 11.56 -0.79
CA ASP A 101 8.41 11.80 -2.18
C ASP A 101 7.27 11.66 -3.20
N LEU A 102 6.02 11.38 -2.75
CA LEU A 102 4.89 11.15 -3.64
C LEU A 102 4.22 12.47 -4.06
N GLN A 103 4.18 12.70 -5.35
CA GLN A 103 3.39 13.77 -5.95
C GLN A 103 1.93 13.36 -6.10
N GLU A 104 1.02 14.28 -5.82
CA GLU A 104 -0.42 14.05 -5.86
C GLU A 104 -1.08 15.06 -6.81
N LYS A 105 -1.98 14.58 -7.66
CA LYS A 105 -2.74 15.43 -8.58
C LYS A 105 -4.22 15.08 -8.57
N LEU A 106 -5.02 16.08 -8.25
CA LEU A 106 -6.47 15.98 -8.34
C LEU A 106 -6.89 16.12 -9.81
N VAL A 107 -7.58 15.09 -10.33
CA VAL A 107 -8.08 15.09 -11.72
C VAL A 107 -9.46 15.74 -11.79
N GLN A 108 -10.38 15.35 -10.90
CA GLN A 108 -11.75 15.87 -10.89
C GLN A 108 -12.45 15.66 -9.54
N VAL A 109 -13.31 16.60 -9.18
CA VAL A 109 -14.29 16.46 -8.10
C VAL A 109 -15.70 16.65 -8.68
N ASN A 110 -16.59 15.71 -8.38
CA ASN A 110 -17.99 15.77 -8.80
C ASN A 110 -18.90 15.76 -7.57
N ARG A 111 -19.90 16.66 -7.55
CA ARG A 111 -21.00 16.59 -6.60
C ARG A 111 -22.05 15.60 -7.09
N VAL A 112 -22.40 14.62 -6.28
CA VAL A 112 -23.40 13.59 -6.56
C VAL A 112 -24.51 13.63 -5.52
N ALA A 113 -25.71 13.23 -5.89
CA ALA A 113 -26.85 13.22 -4.99
C ALA A 113 -27.48 11.83 -4.92
N LYS A 114 -27.93 11.43 -3.72
CA LYS A 114 -28.81 10.29 -3.50
C LYS A 114 -30.19 10.82 -3.14
N VAL A 115 -31.20 10.45 -3.91
CA VAL A 115 -32.60 10.82 -3.62
C VAL A 115 -33.14 9.88 -2.56
N VAL A 116 -33.69 10.44 -1.50
CA VAL A 116 -34.30 9.72 -0.37
C VAL A 116 -35.68 10.30 -0.07
N LYS A 117 -36.49 9.62 0.74
CA LYS A 117 -37.71 10.17 1.29
C LYS A 117 -37.37 11.47 2.06
N GLY A 118 -37.91 12.60 1.69
CA GLY A 118 -37.61 13.89 2.31
C GLY A 118 -36.57 14.74 1.56
N GLY A 119 -36.01 14.31 0.40
CA GLY A 119 -35.15 15.15 -0.42
C GLY A 119 -33.92 14.49 -1.00
N ARG A 120 -32.86 15.27 -1.22
CA ARG A 120 -31.60 14.82 -1.81
C ARG A 120 -30.45 14.93 -0.82
N ILE A 121 -29.73 13.85 -0.60
CA ILE A 121 -28.49 13.86 0.18
C ILE A 121 -27.32 14.01 -0.78
N PHE A 122 -26.58 15.12 -0.66
CA PHE A 122 -25.39 15.39 -1.47
C PHE A 122 -24.16 14.71 -0.92
N SER A 123 -23.28 14.32 -1.83
CA SER A 123 -21.96 13.80 -1.55
C SER A 123 -20.98 14.23 -2.65
N PHE A 124 -19.69 14.13 -2.39
CA PHE A 124 -18.65 14.45 -3.37
C PHE A 124 -17.87 13.19 -3.71
N THR A 125 -17.48 13.11 -4.98
CA THR A 125 -16.59 12.05 -5.47
C THR A 125 -15.35 12.71 -6.04
N ALA A 126 -14.17 12.34 -5.51
CA ALA A 126 -12.89 12.80 -6.01
C ALA A 126 -12.20 11.68 -6.80
N LEU A 127 -11.49 12.04 -7.87
CA LEU A 127 -10.58 11.21 -8.64
C LEU A 127 -9.18 11.81 -8.51
N THR A 128 -8.24 11.07 -7.95
CA THR A 128 -6.86 11.49 -7.75
C THR A 128 -5.87 10.51 -8.36
N VAL A 129 -4.71 11.02 -8.74
CA VAL A 129 -3.56 10.25 -9.20
C VAL A 129 -2.39 10.58 -8.28
N VAL A 130 -1.62 9.57 -7.91
CA VAL A 130 -0.46 9.67 -7.01
C VAL A 130 0.70 8.91 -7.63
N GLY A 131 1.92 9.42 -7.54
CA GLY A 131 3.12 8.75 -8.05
C GLY A 131 4.40 9.41 -7.58
N ASP A 132 5.52 8.80 -7.90
CA ASP A 132 6.87 9.22 -7.50
C ASP A 132 7.64 9.99 -8.58
N GLY A 133 7.04 10.21 -9.77
CA GLY A 133 7.75 10.81 -10.90
C GLY A 133 8.85 9.93 -11.51
N LYS A 134 9.01 8.68 -11.06
CA LYS A 134 10.05 7.73 -11.46
C LYS A 134 9.49 6.39 -11.97
N GLY A 135 8.30 6.43 -12.55
CA GLY A 135 7.63 5.25 -13.12
C GLY A 135 6.59 4.60 -12.21
N LYS A 136 6.47 4.99 -10.94
CA LYS A 136 5.38 4.48 -10.10
C LYS A 136 4.20 5.45 -10.13
N VAL A 137 3.03 4.93 -10.46
CA VAL A 137 1.81 5.73 -10.53
C VAL A 137 0.61 4.90 -10.06
N GLY A 138 -0.28 5.53 -9.33
CA GLY A 138 -1.51 4.95 -8.84
C GLY A 138 -2.69 5.90 -9.05
N PHE A 139 -3.89 5.38 -9.21
CA PHE A 139 -5.09 6.19 -9.20
C PHE A 139 -6.09 5.67 -8.19
N GLY A 140 -6.88 6.58 -7.63
CA GLY A 140 -7.90 6.25 -6.67
C GLY A 140 -9.16 7.10 -6.83
N ARG A 141 -10.27 6.54 -6.37
CA ARG A 141 -11.55 7.22 -6.29
C ARG A 141 -12.06 7.19 -4.86
N GLY A 142 -12.40 8.36 -4.32
CA GLY A 142 -12.97 8.53 -2.99
C GLY A 142 -14.36 9.13 -3.06
N LYS A 143 -15.23 8.80 -2.09
CA LYS A 143 -16.55 9.39 -1.92
C LYS A 143 -16.78 9.73 -0.46
N ALA A 144 -17.22 10.98 -0.19
CA ALA A 144 -17.56 11.46 1.14
C ALA A 144 -18.60 12.57 1.08
N ARG A 145 -19.12 13.00 2.24
CA ARG A 145 -20.01 14.15 2.34
C ARG A 145 -19.28 15.48 2.14
N GLU A 146 -17.98 15.51 2.48
CA GLU A 146 -17.11 16.68 2.38
C GLU A 146 -16.04 16.44 1.31
N VAL A 147 -15.61 17.52 0.63
CA VAL A 147 -14.61 17.46 -0.44
C VAL A 147 -13.24 17.00 0.09
N PRO A 148 -12.67 17.57 1.18
CA PRO A 148 -11.35 17.17 1.68
C PRO A 148 -11.30 15.68 2.02
N VAL A 149 -12.33 15.17 2.70
CA VAL A 149 -12.41 13.74 3.09
C VAL A 149 -12.56 12.84 1.85
N ALA A 150 -13.26 13.30 0.80
CA ALA A 150 -13.33 12.53 -0.47
C ALA A 150 -11.98 12.46 -1.16
N ILE A 151 -11.20 13.57 -1.17
CA ILE A 151 -9.85 13.63 -1.73
C ILE A 151 -8.89 12.72 -0.94
N GLN A 152 -8.88 12.81 0.38
CA GLN A 152 -8.03 11.95 1.24
C GLN A 152 -8.29 10.46 0.98
N LYS A 153 -9.56 10.04 0.95
CA LYS A 153 -9.93 8.65 0.62
C LYS A 153 -9.48 8.23 -0.79
N ALA A 154 -9.54 9.16 -1.76
CA ALA A 154 -9.08 8.88 -3.11
C ALA A 154 -7.55 8.71 -3.14
N MET A 155 -6.78 9.54 -2.44
CA MET A 155 -5.33 9.44 -2.32
C MET A 155 -4.90 8.13 -1.66
N GLU A 156 -5.53 7.74 -0.55
CA GLU A 156 -5.27 6.44 0.10
C GLU A 156 -5.55 5.25 -0.83
N ALA A 157 -6.64 5.32 -1.62
CA ALA A 157 -6.95 4.30 -2.61
C ALA A 157 -5.92 4.28 -3.76
N ALA A 158 -5.42 5.45 -4.19
CA ALA A 158 -4.39 5.56 -5.22
C ALA A 158 -3.06 4.97 -4.75
N ARG A 159 -2.62 5.28 -3.52
CA ARG A 159 -1.39 4.73 -2.91
C ARG A 159 -1.42 3.20 -2.80
N ARG A 160 -2.58 2.60 -2.55
CA ARG A 160 -2.74 1.13 -2.49
C ARG A 160 -2.66 0.45 -3.85
N ASN A 161 -3.02 1.16 -4.92
CA ASN A 161 -3.15 0.62 -6.27
C ASN A 161 -2.05 1.13 -7.22
N MET A 162 -0.84 1.35 -6.71
CA MET A 162 0.29 1.80 -7.53
C MET A 162 0.80 0.68 -8.42
N ILE A 163 1.10 1.03 -9.67
CA ILE A 163 1.80 0.17 -10.64
C ILE A 163 3.17 0.76 -10.95
N HIS A 164 4.10 -0.08 -11.37
CA HIS A 164 5.39 0.35 -11.90
C HIS A 164 5.36 0.29 -13.42
N VAL A 165 5.72 1.40 -14.05
CA VAL A 165 5.84 1.60 -15.50
C VAL A 165 7.29 1.80 -15.84
N GLU A 166 7.82 1.02 -16.76
CA GLU A 166 9.19 1.14 -17.23
C GLU A 166 9.27 2.24 -18.30
N LEU A 167 9.95 3.34 -17.97
CA LEU A 167 10.15 4.49 -18.85
C LEU A 167 11.48 4.35 -19.59
N ASN A 168 11.56 4.92 -20.79
CA ASN A 168 12.78 5.02 -21.58
C ASN A 168 13.13 6.51 -21.75
N ASN A 169 14.16 7.00 -21.03
CA ASN A 169 14.65 8.39 -21.09
C ASN A 169 13.50 9.44 -20.99
N GLY A 170 12.58 9.26 -20.02
CA GLY A 170 11.46 10.19 -19.83
C GLY A 170 10.33 10.09 -20.87
N THR A 171 10.31 9.04 -21.69
CA THR A 171 9.19 8.71 -22.59
C THR A 171 8.73 7.27 -22.42
N ILE A 172 7.65 6.90 -23.10
CA ILE A 172 7.12 5.54 -23.14
C ILE A 172 7.91 4.66 -24.13
N GLN A 173 7.93 3.34 -23.89
CA GLN A 173 8.71 2.39 -24.68
C GLN A 173 8.30 2.32 -26.16
N TYR A 174 7.00 2.27 -26.43
CA TYR A 174 6.43 2.18 -27.78
C TYR A 174 5.01 2.74 -27.82
N ALA A 175 4.47 2.87 -29.04
CA ALA A 175 3.10 3.35 -29.22
C ALA A 175 2.07 2.31 -28.75
N VAL A 176 1.13 2.75 -27.89
CA VAL A 176 0.12 1.90 -27.27
C VAL A 176 -1.27 2.43 -27.54
N LYS A 177 -2.19 1.51 -27.86
CA LYS A 177 -3.64 1.75 -27.90
C LYS A 177 -4.30 0.96 -26.80
N ALA A 178 -5.04 1.63 -25.93
CA ALA A 178 -5.78 0.98 -24.86
C ALA A 178 -7.21 1.53 -24.76
N ALA A 179 -8.08 0.75 -24.15
CA ALA A 179 -9.48 1.14 -23.98
C ALA A 179 -10.01 0.78 -22.59
N HIS A 180 -10.98 1.56 -22.14
CA HIS A 180 -11.79 1.21 -20.99
C HIS A 180 -13.21 1.79 -21.17
N GLY A 181 -14.21 0.90 -21.19
CA GLY A 181 -15.57 1.29 -21.57
C GLY A 181 -15.59 1.92 -22.96
N ALA A 182 -16.23 3.07 -23.09
CA ALA A 182 -16.29 3.82 -24.35
C ALA A 182 -15.11 4.79 -24.59
N SER A 183 -14.16 4.89 -23.66
CA SER A 183 -12.95 5.71 -23.80
C SER A 183 -11.84 4.88 -24.42
N LYS A 184 -11.23 5.41 -25.49
CA LYS A 184 -10.07 4.83 -26.16
C LYS A 184 -8.92 5.82 -26.08
N VAL A 185 -7.73 5.37 -25.73
CA VAL A 185 -6.53 6.20 -25.63
C VAL A 185 -5.48 5.69 -26.59
N TYR A 186 -4.75 6.62 -27.20
CA TYR A 186 -3.58 6.37 -28.02
C TYR A 186 -2.44 7.18 -27.45
N MET A 187 -1.32 6.53 -27.20
CA MET A 187 -0.09 7.15 -26.67
C MET A 187 1.06 6.74 -27.56
N ARG A 188 1.92 7.70 -27.92
CA ARG A 188 3.10 7.50 -28.77
C ARG A 188 4.30 8.17 -28.11
N PRO A 189 5.49 7.52 -28.11
CA PRO A 189 6.70 8.17 -27.64
C PRO A 189 7.03 9.40 -28.51
N ALA A 190 7.66 10.38 -27.90
CA ALA A 190 8.09 11.61 -28.57
C ALA A 190 9.55 11.92 -28.23
N SER A 191 10.20 12.71 -29.08
CA SER A 191 11.58 13.18 -28.90
C SER A 191 11.67 14.14 -27.71
N GLU A 192 12.84 14.29 -27.16
CA GLU A 192 13.13 15.28 -26.11
C GLU A 192 12.73 16.69 -26.56
N GLY A 193 12.19 17.46 -25.60
CA GLY A 193 11.70 18.81 -25.86
C GLY A 193 10.25 18.90 -26.36
N THR A 194 9.60 17.78 -26.73
CA THR A 194 8.18 17.78 -27.13
C THR A 194 7.23 18.10 -25.99
N GLY A 195 7.57 17.69 -24.78
CA GLY A 195 6.71 17.82 -23.61
C GLY A 195 5.52 16.84 -23.60
N VAL A 196 4.63 16.99 -22.62
CA VAL A 196 3.44 16.13 -22.48
C VAL A 196 2.27 16.73 -23.27
N ILE A 197 2.03 16.22 -24.48
CA ILE A 197 0.89 16.59 -25.31
C ILE A 197 -0.22 15.57 -25.10
N ALA A 198 -1.11 15.84 -24.14
CA ALA A 198 -2.19 14.94 -23.74
C ALA A 198 -3.41 15.70 -23.22
N GLY A 199 -4.57 15.08 -23.28
CA GLY A 199 -5.79 15.59 -22.64
C GLY A 199 -5.67 15.61 -21.11
N GLY A 200 -6.37 16.50 -20.41
CA GLY A 200 -6.18 16.81 -18.99
C GLY A 200 -6.11 15.59 -18.07
N ALA A 201 -7.01 14.63 -18.22
CA ALA A 201 -7.03 13.40 -17.41
C ALA A 201 -5.84 12.47 -17.72
N MET A 202 -5.44 12.35 -18.99
CA MET A 202 -4.25 11.59 -19.40
C MET A 202 -2.96 12.29 -18.96
N ARG A 203 -2.90 13.61 -19.13
CA ARG A 203 -1.76 14.44 -18.72
C ARG A 203 -1.46 14.27 -17.25
N ALA A 204 -2.48 14.29 -16.38
CA ALA A 204 -2.29 14.09 -14.96
C ALA A 204 -1.63 12.75 -14.60
N VAL A 205 -1.98 11.68 -15.32
CA VAL A 205 -1.38 10.35 -15.12
C VAL A 205 0.06 10.32 -15.62
N LEU A 206 0.32 10.84 -16.81
CA LEU A 206 1.62 10.79 -17.48
C LEU A 206 2.67 11.66 -16.76
N GLU A 207 2.31 12.87 -16.35
CA GLU A 207 3.20 13.75 -15.57
C GLU A 207 3.61 13.11 -14.24
N ILE A 208 2.63 12.57 -13.49
CA ILE A 208 2.91 11.93 -12.20
C ILE A 208 3.68 10.60 -12.36
N ALA A 209 3.53 9.91 -13.49
CA ALA A 209 4.34 8.74 -13.81
C ALA A 209 5.80 9.10 -14.14
N GLY A 210 6.12 10.38 -14.35
CA GLY A 210 7.46 10.83 -14.76
C GLY A 210 7.69 10.80 -16.27
N VAL A 211 6.63 10.77 -17.08
CA VAL A 211 6.73 10.91 -18.53
C VAL A 211 6.85 12.39 -18.88
N HIS A 212 7.94 12.77 -19.51
CA HIS A 212 8.22 14.15 -19.93
C HIS A 212 7.90 14.42 -21.40
N ASN A 213 8.00 13.40 -22.26
CA ASN A 213 7.83 13.55 -23.71
C ASN A 213 6.87 12.49 -24.24
N VAL A 214 5.68 12.90 -24.68
CA VAL A 214 4.66 11.98 -25.19
C VAL A 214 3.62 12.70 -26.03
N LEU A 215 3.16 12.05 -27.09
CA LEU A 215 1.99 12.45 -27.87
C LEU A 215 0.84 11.50 -27.53
N ALA A 216 -0.24 12.04 -26.99
CA ALA A 216 -1.37 11.23 -26.57
C ALA A 216 -2.72 11.87 -26.97
N LYS A 217 -3.66 11.02 -27.37
CA LYS A 217 -5.01 11.42 -27.76
C LYS A 217 -6.06 10.50 -27.18
N CYS A 218 -7.13 11.08 -26.68
CA CYS A 218 -8.33 10.36 -26.26
C CYS A 218 -9.37 10.39 -27.38
N TYR A 219 -9.95 9.24 -27.69
CA TYR A 219 -11.03 9.06 -28.66
C TYR A 219 -12.27 8.49 -27.93
N GLY A 220 -13.44 8.74 -28.50
CA GLY A 220 -14.70 8.30 -27.93
C GLY A 220 -15.09 9.12 -26.71
N SER A 221 -15.45 8.47 -25.60
CA SER A 221 -15.87 9.15 -24.39
C SER A 221 -14.71 9.84 -23.68
N THR A 222 -14.93 11.09 -23.30
CA THR A 222 -13.96 11.90 -22.51
C THR A 222 -14.20 11.83 -21.00
N ASN A 223 -14.99 10.86 -20.52
CA ASN A 223 -15.22 10.69 -19.08
C ASN A 223 -13.88 10.47 -18.35
N PRO A 224 -13.47 11.38 -17.43
CA PRO A 224 -12.15 11.34 -16.80
C PRO A 224 -11.82 10.03 -16.10
N VAL A 225 -12.78 9.38 -15.46
CA VAL A 225 -12.58 8.09 -14.79
C VAL A 225 -12.22 7.00 -15.80
N ASN A 226 -12.91 6.95 -16.93
CA ASN A 226 -12.64 5.95 -17.96
C ASN A 226 -11.33 6.24 -18.69
N VAL A 227 -11.04 7.51 -18.96
CA VAL A 227 -9.79 7.94 -19.60
C VAL A 227 -8.59 7.59 -18.72
N VAL A 228 -8.63 7.88 -17.41
CA VAL A 228 -7.57 7.50 -16.47
C VAL A 228 -7.37 5.98 -16.48
N ARG A 229 -8.45 5.20 -16.39
CA ARG A 229 -8.37 3.72 -16.43
C ARG A 229 -7.80 3.20 -17.75
N ALA A 230 -8.23 3.76 -18.87
CA ALA A 230 -7.70 3.38 -20.18
C ALA A 230 -6.20 3.67 -20.29
N THR A 231 -5.75 4.85 -19.78
CA THR A 231 -4.32 5.21 -19.74
C THR A 231 -3.54 4.24 -18.87
N PHE A 232 -4.07 3.89 -17.69
CA PHE A 232 -3.47 2.89 -16.80
C PHE A 232 -3.36 1.51 -17.45
N ASN A 233 -4.40 1.06 -18.15
CA ASN A 233 -4.36 -0.21 -18.88
C ASN A 233 -3.23 -0.21 -19.91
N GLY A 234 -3.11 0.87 -20.70
CA GLY A 234 -2.04 1.01 -21.68
C GLY A 234 -0.64 1.02 -21.07
N LEU A 235 -0.46 1.73 -19.95
CA LEU A 235 0.81 1.76 -19.23
C LEU A 235 1.17 0.39 -18.61
N ARG A 236 0.19 -0.35 -18.12
CA ARG A 236 0.38 -1.67 -17.50
C ARG A 236 0.72 -2.76 -18.53
N GLU A 237 0.21 -2.65 -19.75
CA GLU A 237 0.47 -3.59 -20.84
C GLU A 237 1.86 -3.42 -21.46
N MET A 238 2.50 -2.24 -21.26
CA MET A 238 3.85 -2.00 -21.75
C MET A 238 4.88 -2.86 -21.00
N SER A 239 5.83 -3.36 -21.75
CA SER A 239 6.97 -4.12 -21.22
C SER A 239 8.26 -3.60 -21.87
N SER A 240 9.32 -3.45 -21.08
CA SER A 240 10.65 -3.12 -21.63
C SER A 240 11.25 -4.32 -22.38
N PRO A 241 12.17 -4.06 -23.33
CA PRO A 241 12.93 -5.11 -23.99
C PRO A 241 13.68 -6.02 -23.01
N GLU A 242 14.26 -5.46 -21.97
CA GLU A 242 14.97 -6.20 -20.92
C GLU A 242 14.07 -7.20 -20.20
N LYS A 243 12.85 -6.77 -19.86
CA LYS A 243 11.85 -7.65 -19.20
C LYS A 243 11.40 -8.78 -20.12
N ILE A 244 11.31 -8.51 -21.43
CA ILE A 244 10.98 -9.53 -22.42
C ILE A 244 12.15 -10.50 -22.59
N ALA A 245 13.39 -9.99 -22.64
CA ALA A 245 14.60 -10.81 -22.72
C ALA A 245 14.73 -11.73 -21.50
N ALA A 246 14.56 -11.18 -20.30
CA ALA A 246 14.57 -11.96 -19.05
C ALA A 246 13.51 -13.08 -19.03
N LYS A 247 12.29 -12.81 -19.54
CA LYS A 247 11.24 -13.83 -19.67
C LYS A 247 11.59 -14.96 -20.66
N ARG A 248 12.44 -14.67 -21.64
CA ARG A 248 12.93 -15.63 -22.65
C ARG A 248 14.23 -16.32 -22.24
N GLY A 249 14.79 -15.98 -21.06
CA GLY A 249 16.07 -16.52 -20.60
C GLY A 249 17.28 -16.03 -21.39
N LYS A 250 17.19 -14.84 -21.92
CA LYS A 250 18.27 -14.17 -22.69
C LYS A 250 18.80 -12.98 -21.94
#